data_d500383b0605e26a99f106791bb70afb
#
_entry.id   d500383b0605e26a99f106791bb70afb
#
_cell.length_a   1.000
_cell.length_b   1.000
_cell.length_c   1.000
_cell.angle_alpha   90.00
_cell.angle_beta   90.00
_cell.angle_gamma   90.00
#
_symmetry.space_group_name_H-M   'P 1'
#
loop_
_entity.id
_entity.type
_entity.pdbx_description
1 polymer ?
#
loop_
_entity_poly.entity_id
_entity_poly.type
_entity_poly.pdbx_seq_one_letter_code
_entity_poly.pdbx_strand_id
1 'polypeptide(L)'
;MSSRRIFVTGGAGYLGSTLLEALAPSLQSGELDALVASDVRETPEHSRLPGVEYAIHDVRSPGLVPLLTARSIESVVNLAAIVTPGARSNRELEYAVDVLGTQNVLEACLASGVRQIIVTSSGAAYGYHADNPEWLSEDDPVRGNEAFAYSHHKRLVEEMLAVYRREHPELRQVVFRVGTILGETTRNQITAMFDKPRIIALRGARSPFVFIWDQD
;
A
#
# COMPACT_ATOMS: atom_id res chain seq x y z
N MET A 1 -12.04 -27.06 0.65
CA MET A 1 -11.70 -25.83 1.41
C MET A 1 -11.00 -24.90 0.42
N SER A 2 -11.37 -23.63 0.36
CA SER A 2 -10.68 -22.70 -0.53
C SER A 2 -9.27 -22.48 0.03
N SER A 3 -8.27 -22.79 -0.76
CA SER A 3 -6.86 -22.48 -0.46
C SER A 3 -6.74 -20.98 -0.27
N ARG A 4 -5.99 -20.53 0.73
CA ARG A 4 -5.76 -19.11 1.02
C ARG A 4 -4.27 -18.82 0.90
N ARG A 5 -3.88 -18.30 -0.25
CA ARG A 5 -2.49 -18.01 -0.60
C ARG A 5 -2.33 -16.52 -0.88
N ILE A 6 -1.56 -15.86 -0.03
CA ILE A 6 -1.44 -14.40 -0.01
C ILE A 6 -0.02 -14.00 -0.40
N PHE A 7 0.08 -13.00 -1.28
CA PHE A 7 1.32 -12.34 -1.64
C PHE A 7 1.26 -10.88 -1.24
N VAL A 8 2.28 -10.40 -0.52
CA VAL A 8 2.36 -9.02 -0.01
C VAL A 8 3.56 -8.32 -0.65
N THR A 9 3.33 -7.25 -1.41
CA THR A 9 4.41 -6.36 -1.87
C THR A 9 4.70 -5.30 -0.81
N GLY A 10 5.93 -4.80 -0.75
CA GLY A 10 6.31 -3.86 0.31
C GLY A 10 6.41 -4.52 1.69
N GLY A 11 6.69 -5.83 1.72
CA GLY A 11 6.69 -6.65 2.93
C GLY A 11 7.71 -6.25 4.01
N ALA A 12 8.80 -5.55 3.63
CA ALA A 12 9.77 -5.01 4.57
C ALA A 12 9.46 -3.54 5.00
N GLY A 13 8.31 -3.00 4.55
CA GLY A 13 7.77 -1.71 4.99
C GLY A 13 7.03 -1.84 6.32
N TYR A 14 6.66 -0.70 6.92
CA TYR A 14 5.94 -0.66 8.19
C TYR A 14 4.62 -1.46 8.13
N LEU A 15 3.72 -1.12 7.21
CA LEU A 15 2.45 -1.86 7.06
C LEU A 15 2.66 -3.32 6.65
N GLY A 16 3.66 -3.57 5.79
CA GLY A 16 3.97 -4.92 5.36
C GLY A 16 4.37 -5.81 6.52
N SER A 17 5.33 -5.39 7.35
CA SER A 17 5.77 -6.16 8.51
C SER A 17 4.65 -6.37 9.53
N THR A 18 3.87 -5.33 9.85
CA THR A 18 2.73 -5.41 10.76
C THR A 18 1.67 -6.41 10.25
N LEU A 19 1.34 -6.35 8.96
CA LEU A 19 0.41 -7.29 8.34
C LEU A 19 0.92 -8.73 8.38
N LEU A 20 2.21 -8.93 8.09
CA LEU A 20 2.81 -10.27 8.15
C LEU A 20 2.79 -10.84 9.56
N GLU A 21 3.07 -10.03 10.58
CA GLU A 21 2.97 -10.41 12.00
C GLU A 21 1.53 -10.82 12.37
N ALA A 22 0.54 -10.07 11.90
CA ALA A 22 -0.87 -10.38 12.15
C ALA A 22 -1.36 -11.65 11.41
N LEU A 23 -0.82 -11.95 10.22
CA LEU A 23 -1.22 -13.10 9.42
C LEU A 23 -0.42 -14.39 9.72
N ALA A 24 0.78 -14.29 10.28
CA ALA A 24 1.63 -15.45 10.54
C ALA A 24 0.97 -16.53 11.43
N PRO A 25 0.19 -16.19 12.47
CA PRO A 25 -0.56 -17.19 13.23
C PRO A 25 -1.52 -18.00 12.39
N SER A 26 -2.13 -17.43 11.35
CA SER A 26 -3.05 -18.13 10.45
C SER A 26 -2.36 -19.16 9.55
N LEU A 27 -1.04 -19.00 9.27
CA LEU A 27 -0.24 -20.07 8.65
C LEU A 27 -0.06 -21.26 9.61
N GLN A 28 0.21 -20.98 10.88
CA GLN A 28 0.44 -22.01 11.89
C GLN A 28 -0.83 -22.81 12.21
N SER A 29 -1.99 -22.14 12.19
CA SER A 29 -3.30 -22.80 12.40
C SER A 29 -3.81 -23.54 11.15
N GLY A 30 -3.20 -23.35 9.97
CA GLY A 30 -3.65 -23.91 8.70
C GLY A 30 -4.85 -23.20 8.08
N GLU A 31 -5.18 -21.99 8.57
CA GLU A 31 -6.17 -21.11 7.93
C GLU A 31 -5.64 -20.47 6.65
N LEU A 32 -4.31 -20.26 6.56
CA LEU A 32 -3.60 -19.88 5.36
C LEU A 32 -2.70 -21.02 4.89
N ASP A 33 -2.65 -21.25 3.57
CA ASP A 33 -1.78 -22.25 2.95
C ASP A 33 -0.41 -21.68 2.55
N ALA A 34 -0.34 -20.38 2.29
CA ALA A 34 0.90 -19.68 1.98
C ALA A 34 0.80 -18.19 2.27
N LEU A 35 1.90 -17.63 2.77
CA LEU A 35 2.10 -16.19 2.94
C LEU A 35 3.48 -15.83 2.40
N VAL A 36 3.53 -15.01 1.37
CA VAL A 36 4.76 -14.60 0.68
C VAL A 36 4.93 -13.10 0.82
N ALA A 37 6.05 -12.68 1.36
CA ALA A 37 6.45 -11.28 1.45
C ALA A 37 7.45 -10.92 0.35
N SER A 38 7.25 -9.81 -0.32
CA SER A 38 8.16 -9.30 -1.35
C SER A 38 8.52 -7.84 -1.08
N ASP A 39 9.80 -7.51 -1.21
CA ASP A 39 10.31 -6.13 -1.11
C ASP A 39 11.58 -6.01 -1.96
N VAL A 40 11.98 -4.77 -2.30
CA VAL A 40 13.29 -4.50 -2.92
C VAL A 40 14.44 -4.69 -1.92
N ARG A 41 14.13 -4.60 -0.63
CA ARG A 41 15.08 -4.82 0.48
C ARG A 41 14.98 -6.23 0.97
N GLU A 42 16.11 -6.84 1.25
CA GLU A 42 16.13 -8.12 1.94
C GLU A 42 15.65 -7.96 3.39
N THR A 43 14.74 -8.84 3.81
CA THR A 43 14.35 -8.94 5.24
C THR A 43 15.44 -9.71 5.98
N PRO A 44 16.07 -9.10 7.01
CA PRO A 44 17.10 -9.78 7.80
C PRO A 44 16.56 -11.07 8.42
N GLU A 45 17.42 -12.09 8.51
CA GLU A 45 17.03 -13.43 8.97
C GLU A 45 16.35 -13.41 10.35
N HIS A 46 16.89 -12.61 11.27
CA HIS A 46 16.36 -12.46 12.63
C HIS A 46 14.97 -11.78 12.71
N SER A 47 14.54 -11.14 11.61
CA SER A 47 13.22 -10.51 11.48
C SER A 47 12.24 -11.34 10.65
N ARG A 48 12.66 -12.50 10.15
CA ARG A 48 11.77 -13.37 9.37
C ARG A 48 10.85 -14.17 10.27
N LEU A 49 9.58 -14.18 9.92
CA LEU A 49 8.56 -14.92 10.65
C LEU A 49 8.51 -16.38 10.18
N PRO A 50 8.31 -17.34 11.11
CA PRO A 50 8.22 -18.75 10.76
C PRO A 50 7.10 -19.04 9.77
N GLY A 51 7.41 -19.78 8.70
CA GLY A 51 6.45 -20.18 7.66
C GLY A 51 6.20 -19.12 6.59
N VAL A 52 6.61 -17.88 6.78
CA VAL A 52 6.53 -16.83 5.76
C VAL A 52 7.67 -17.00 4.75
N GLU A 53 7.34 -17.01 3.47
CA GLU A 53 8.35 -17.00 2.40
C GLU A 53 8.72 -15.54 2.07
N TYR A 54 10.02 -15.27 1.88
CA TYR A 54 10.54 -13.94 1.56
C TYR A 54 11.20 -13.94 0.19
N ALA A 55 10.76 -13.01 -0.68
CA ALA A 55 11.31 -12.82 -2.02
C ALA A 55 11.84 -11.38 -2.17
N ILE A 56 13.02 -11.24 -2.76
CA ILE A 56 13.53 -9.93 -3.17
C ILE A 56 12.99 -9.67 -4.58
N HIS A 57 12.14 -8.67 -4.72
CA HIS A 57 11.58 -8.29 -6.01
C HIS A 57 11.16 -6.82 -6.02
N ASP A 58 11.46 -6.17 -7.13
CA ASP A 58 11.01 -4.80 -7.41
C ASP A 58 9.71 -4.86 -8.21
N VAL A 59 8.65 -4.22 -7.71
CA VAL A 59 7.34 -4.18 -8.38
C VAL A 59 7.39 -3.60 -9.80
N ARG A 60 8.43 -2.83 -10.12
CA ARG A 60 8.67 -2.29 -11.47
C ARG A 60 9.27 -3.31 -12.44
N SER A 61 9.84 -4.39 -11.93
CA SER A 61 10.58 -5.37 -12.72
C SER A 61 9.66 -6.46 -13.25
N PRO A 62 9.98 -7.08 -14.42
CA PRO A 62 9.31 -8.27 -14.85
C PRO A 62 9.62 -9.42 -13.87
N GLY A 63 8.75 -10.44 -13.82
CA GLY A 63 8.98 -11.62 -12.98
C GLY A 63 7.95 -11.80 -11.86
N LEU A 64 7.00 -10.89 -11.69
CA LEU A 64 5.87 -11.10 -10.77
C LEU A 64 5.01 -12.30 -11.20
N VAL A 65 4.70 -12.43 -12.49
CA VAL A 65 3.88 -13.54 -13.01
C VAL A 65 4.42 -14.90 -12.58
N PRO A 66 5.69 -15.29 -12.83
CA PRO A 66 6.21 -16.57 -12.36
C PRO A 66 6.23 -16.67 -10.81
N LEU A 67 6.44 -15.59 -10.08
CA LEU A 67 6.38 -15.59 -8.61
C LEU A 67 4.98 -15.93 -8.10
N LEU A 68 3.94 -15.32 -8.66
CA LEU A 68 2.55 -15.54 -8.29
C LEU A 68 2.07 -16.94 -8.72
N THR A 69 2.39 -17.33 -9.96
CA THR A 69 1.96 -18.61 -10.55
C THR A 69 2.57 -19.82 -9.83
N ALA A 70 3.88 -19.80 -9.58
CA ALA A 70 4.59 -20.91 -8.93
C ALA A 70 4.05 -21.21 -7.53
N ARG A 71 3.42 -20.22 -6.89
CA ARG A 71 2.85 -20.34 -5.53
C ARG A 71 1.34 -20.41 -5.54
N SER A 72 0.71 -20.42 -6.72
CA SER A 72 -0.75 -20.41 -6.88
C SER A 72 -1.42 -19.32 -6.04
N ILE A 73 -0.87 -18.11 -6.08
CA ILE A 73 -1.38 -16.97 -5.28
C ILE A 73 -2.82 -16.63 -5.67
N GLU A 74 -3.68 -16.45 -4.68
CA GLU A 74 -5.09 -16.12 -4.85
C GLU A 74 -5.40 -14.67 -4.53
N SER A 75 -4.63 -14.08 -3.60
CA SER A 75 -4.81 -12.69 -3.17
C SER A 75 -3.48 -11.96 -3.11
N VAL A 76 -3.45 -10.75 -3.63
CA VAL A 76 -2.28 -9.86 -3.55
C VAL A 76 -2.62 -8.67 -2.68
N VAL A 77 -1.76 -8.34 -1.72
CA VAL A 77 -1.81 -7.08 -0.95
C VAL A 77 -0.69 -6.19 -1.44
N ASN A 78 -1.04 -5.13 -2.17
CA ASN A 78 -0.09 -4.20 -2.76
C ASN A 78 0.16 -3.02 -1.80
N LEU A 79 1.28 -3.10 -1.06
CA LEU A 79 1.73 -2.07 -0.12
C LEU A 79 3.00 -1.36 -0.61
N ALA A 80 3.59 -1.79 -1.73
CA ALA A 80 4.79 -1.16 -2.27
C ALA A 80 4.48 0.27 -2.73
N ALA A 81 5.06 1.25 -2.05
CA ALA A 81 4.91 2.68 -2.38
C ALA A 81 6.05 3.49 -1.75
N ILE A 82 6.33 4.66 -2.31
CA ILE A 82 7.23 5.66 -1.73
C ILE A 82 6.40 6.73 -1.02
N VAL A 83 6.11 6.50 0.26
CA VAL A 83 5.32 7.43 1.08
C VAL A 83 6.15 8.63 1.56
N THR A 84 7.42 8.38 1.88
CA THR A 84 8.35 9.40 2.36
C THR A 84 9.52 9.47 1.39
N PRO A 85 9.57 10.50 0.52
CA PRO A 85 10.75 10.73 -0.29
C PRO A 85 11.98 10.89 0.60
N GLY A 86 13.14 10.44 0.13
CA GLY A 86 14.41 10.68 0.80
C GLY A 86 14.74 12.18 0.91
N ALA A 87 15.96 12.51 1.33
CA ALA A 87 16.43 13.91 1.48
C ALA A 87 16.25 14.76 0.20
N ARG A 88 16.14 14.11 -0.96
CA ARG A 88 15.77 14.72 -2.24
C ARG A 88 14.66 13.88 -2.86
N SER A 89 13.48 14.50 -3.09
CA SER A 89 12.39 13.89 -3.85
C SER A 89 12.87 13.55 -5.26
N ASN A 90 12.55 12.32 -5.70
CA ASN A 90 12.77 11.87 -7.06
C ASN A 90 11.41 11.48 -7.66
N ARG A 91 10.74 12.45 -8.26
CA ARG A 91 9.39 12.29 -8.81
C ARG A 91 9.28 11.19 -9.86
N GLU A 92 10.32 10.97 -10.65
CA GLU A 92 10.35 9.89 -11.65
C GLU A 92 10.37 8.52 -10.97
N LEU A 93 11.21 8.34 -9.96
CA LEU A 93 11.27 7.10 -9.19
C LEU A 93 9.96 6.87 -8.42
N GLU A 94 9.43 7.91 -7.77
CA GLU A 94 8.16 7.84 -7.05
C GLU A 94 7.01 7.43 -7.98
N TYR A 95 6.92 8.05 -9.17
CA TYR A 95 5.94 7.68 -10.20
C TYR A 95 6.16 6.23 -10.69
N ALA A 96 7.40 5.85 -10.95
CA ALA A 96 7.72 4.51 -11.43
C ALA A 96 7.33 3.42 -10.42
N VAL A 97 7.52 3.66 -9.12
CA VAL A 97 7.13 2.71 -8.07
C VAL A 97 5.62 2.74 -7.83
N ASP A 98 5.06 3.93 -7.59
CA ASP A 98 3.69 4.07 -7.14
C ASP A 98 2.68 3.76 -8.25
N VAL A 99 2.91 4.30 -9.45
CA VAL A 99 1.95 4.18 -10.56
C VAL A 99 2.30 3.00 -11.46
N LEU A 100 3.49 3.00 -12.08
CA LEU A 100 3.87 1.92 -13.00
C LEU A 100 4.06 0.58 -12.29
N GLY A 101 4.59 0.61 -11.05
CA GLY A 101 4.69 -0.59 -10.21
C GLY A 101 3.32 -1.19 -9.89
N THR A 102 2.33 -0.35 -9.53
CA THR A 102 0.96 -0.82 -9.31
C THR A 102 0.34 -1.38 -10.59
N GLN A 103 0.57 -0.75 -11.74
CA GLN A 103 0.14 -1.28 -13.03
C GLN A 103 0.71 -2.67 -13.28
N ASN A 104 2.02 -2.84 -13.11
CA ASN A 104 2.68 -4.14 -13.30
C ASN A 104 2.13 -5.22 -12.34
N VAL A 105 1.80 -4.85 -11.09
CA VAL A 105 1.14 -5.76 -10.15
C VAL A 105 -0.25 -6.17 -10.63
N LEU A 106 -1.06 -5.23 -11.13
CA LEU A 106 -2.39 -5.53 -11.68
C LEU A 106 -2.32 -6.47 -12.89
N GLU A 107 -1.42 -6.19 -13.83
CA GLU A 107 -1.18 -7.02 -15.01
C GLU A 107 -0.70 -8.43 -14.60
N ALA A 108 0.20 -8.52 -13.62
CA ALA A 108 0.66 -9.79 -13.10
C ALA A 108 -0.46 -10.59 -12.40
N CYS A 109 -1.34 -9.93 -11.66
CA CYS A 109 -2.51 -10.57 -11.05
C CYS A 109 -3.41 -11.19 -12.10
N LEU A 110 -3.75 -10.46 -13.16
CA LEU A 110 -4.57 -10.97 -14.26
C LEU A 110 -3.92 -12.15 -14.98
N ALA A 111 -2.64 -12.02 -15.34
CA ALA A 111 -1.90 -13.04 -16.04
C ALA A 111 -1.71 -14.34 -15.22
N SER A 112 -1.72 -14.24 -13.89
CA SER A 112 -1.54 -15.38 -12.97
C SER A 112 -2.85 -15.96 -12.43
N GLY A 113 -4.01 -15.39 -12.78
CA GLY A 113 -5.31 -15.83 -12.29
C GLY A 113 -5.57 -15.50 -10.81
N VAL A 114 -4.91 -14.47 -10.28
CA VAL A 114 -5.19 -13.92 -8.93
C VAL A 114 -6.62 -13.39 -8.91
N ARG A 115 -7.38 -13.72 -7.86
CA ARG A 115 -8.81 -13.38 -7.77
C ARG A 115 -9.10 -12.11 -6.99
N GLN A 116 -8.14 -11.66 -6.19
CA GLN A 116 -8.33 -10.48 -5.34
C GLN A 116 -7.04 -9.67 -5.22
N ILE A 117 -7.17 -8.36 -5.35
CA ILE A 117 -6.11 -7.42 -4.98
C ILE A 117 -6.62 -6.45 -3.91
N ILE A 118 -5.79 -6.20 -2.92
CA ILE A 118 -6.00 -5.21 -1.86
C ILE A 118 -4.94 -4.14 -2.05
N VAL A 119 -5.35 -2.88 -2.12
CA VAL A 119 -4.43 -1.75 -2.35
C VAL A 119 -4.62 -0.71 -1.26
N THR A 120 -3.54 -0.29 -0.65
CA THR A 120 -3.55 0.88 0.23
C THR A 120 -3.42 2.14 -0.60
N SER A 121 -4.55 2.83 -0.77
CA SER A 121 -4.62 4.21 -1.23
C SER A 121 -4.45 5.16 -0.04
N SER A 122 -4.92 6.37 -0.16
CA SER A 122 -4.82 7.38 0.90
C SER A 122 -5.94 8.39 0.78
N GLY A 123 -6.33 8.98 1.89
CA GLY A 123 -7.15 10.21 1.89
C GLY A 123 -6.55 11.34 1.05
N ALA A 124 -5.23 11.32 0.82
CA ALA A 124 -4.54 12.25 -0.08
C ALA A 124 -5.01 12.15 -1.55
N ALA A 125 -5.64 11.03 -1.96
CA ALA A 125 -6.21 10.90 -3.30
C ALA A 125 -7.35 11.90 -3.57
N TYR A 126 -8.09 12.31 -2.55
CA TYR A 126 -9.10 13.38 -2.69
C TYR A 126 -8.49 14.74 -3.00
N GLY A 127 -7.22 14.94 -2.68
CA GLY A 127 -6.54 16.24 -2.77
C GLY A 127 -6.90 17.18 -1.60
N TYR A 128 -6.09 18.19 -1.45
CA TYR A 128 -6.21 19.20 -0.39
C TYR A 128 -6.74 20.49 -1.01
N HIS A 129 -8.05 20.54 -1.24
CA HIS A 129 -8.74 21.66 -1.88
C HIS A 129 -9.63 22.38 -0.88
N ALA A 130 -9.68 23.71 -0.99
CA ALA A 130 -10.47 24.55 -0.09
C ALA A 130 -11.99 24.33 -0.22
N ASP A 131 -12.41 23.76 -1.34
CA ASP A 131 -13.80 23.44 -1.67
C ASP A 131 -14.16 21.97 -1.40
N ASN A 132 -13.28 21.20 -0.76
CA ASN A 132 -13.65 19.88 -0.28
C ASN A 132 -14.76 19.99 0.78
N PRO A 133 -15.76 19.08 0.76
CA PRO A 133 -16.74 19.00 1.82
C PRO A 133 -16.06 18.64 3.16
N GLU A 134 -16.72 18.96 4.27
CA GLU A 134 -16.23 18.63 5.60
C GLU A 134 -16.07 17.10 5.80
N TRP A 135 -16.97 16.34 5.21
CA TRP A 135 -16.97 14.88 5.23
C TRP A 135 -16.85 14.36 3.79
N LEU A 136 -15.90 13.47 3.59
CA LEU A 136 -15.63 12.80 2.32
C LEU A 136 -16.06 11.34 2.40
N SER A 137 -16.63 10.83 1.34
CA SER A 137 -17.05 9.44 1.16
C SER A 137 -16.30 8.79 0.00
N GLU A 138 -16.47 7.49 -0.18
CA GLU A 138 -15.89 6.75 -1.30
C GLU A 138 -16.45 7.17 -2.65
N ASP A 139 -17.63 7.78 -2.68
CA ASP A 139 -18.27 8.28 -3.90
C ASP A 139 -17.75 9.66 -4.33
N ASP A 140 -17.04 10.35 -3.44
CA ASP A 140 -16.45 11.64 -3.76
C ASP A 140 -15.28 11.50 -4.74
N PRO A 141 -15.14 12.44 -5.70
CA PRO A 141 -14.12 12.33 -6.73
C PRO A 141 -12.70 12.47 -6.17
N VAL A 142 -11.79 11.64 -6.68
CA VAL A 142 -10.37 11.78 -6.41
C VAL A 142 -9.80 12.95 -7.22
N ARG A 143 -9.24 13.95 -6.54
CA ARG A 143 -8.74 15.21 -7.12
C ARG A 143 -7.30 15.50 -6.70
N GLY A 144 -6.49 14.47 -6.43
CA GLY A 144 -5.12 14.58 -5.92
C GLY A 144 -4.30 15.71 -6.57
N ASN A 145 -3.62 16.50 -5.74
CA ASN A 145 -2.91 17.72 -6.15
C ASN A 145 -1.67 17.41 -6.99
N GLU A 146 -1.56 17.96 -8.18
CA GLU A 146 -0.39 17.75 -9.08
C GLU A 146 0.93 18.27 -8.49
N ALA A 147 0.86 19.35 -7.70
CA ALA A 147 2.03 19.90 -7.04
C ALA A 147 2.59 19.01 -5.91
N PHE A 148 1.76 18.11 -5.37
CA PHE A 148 2.13 17.16 -4.32
C PHE A 148 2.18 15.74 -4.91
N ALA A 149 3.37 15.25 -5.23
CA ALA A 149 3.58 14.00 -5.95
C ALA A 149 2.78 12.82 -5.35
N TYR A 150 2.85 12.62 -4.04
CA TYR A 150 2.13 11.54 -3.36
C TYR A 150 0.61 11.59 -3.59
N SER A 151 0.00 12.76 -3.40
CA SER A 151 -1.43 12.98 -3.65
C SER A 151 -1.81 12.73 -5.12
N HIS A 152 -0.98 13.24 -6.02
CA HIS A 152 -1.15 13.03 -7.46
C HIS A 152 -1.06 11.55 -7.85
N HIS A 153 -0.03 10.84 -7.36
CA HIS A 153 0.14 9.41 -7.67
C HIS A 153 -1.01 8.57 -7.12
N LYS A 154 -1.50 8.85 -5.89
CA LYS A 154 -2.64 8.12 -5.34
C LYS A 154 -3.91 8.33 -6.18
N ARG A 155 -4.14 9.54 -6.70
CA ARG A 155 -5.22 9.80 -7.68
C ARG A 155 -5.04 8.93 -8.92
N LEU A 156 -3.86 8.96 -9.56
CA LEU A 156 -3.60 8.19 -10.80
C LEU A 156 -3.79 6.68 -10.59
N VAL A 157 -3.33 6.16 -9.45
CA VAL A 157 -3.52 4.75 -9.09
C VAL A 157 -5.01 4.42 -8.96
N GLU A 158 -5.82 5.26 -8.30
CA GLU A 158 -7.25 4.99 -8.17
C GLU A 158 -8.02 5.13 -9.49
N GLU A 159 -7.66 6.08 -10.34
CA GLU A 159 -8.19 6.18 -11.69
C GLU A 159 -7.87 4.92 -12.51
N MET A 160 -6.65 4.42 -12.43
CA MET A 160 -6.23 3.14 -13.04
C MET A 160 -7.05 1.97 -12.46
N LEU A 161 -7.15 1.84 -11.15
CA LEU A 161 -7.93 0.79 -10.48
C LEU A 161 -9.40 0.81 -10.93
N ALA A 162 -9.99 1.99 -11.13
CA ALA A 162 -11.36 2.12 -11.62
C ALA A 162 -11.52 1.59 -13.06
N VAL A 163 -10.52 1.82 -13.93
CA VAL A 163 -10.49 1.24 -15.29
C VAL A 163 -10.41 -0.27 -15.22
N TYR A 164 -9.44 -0.82 -14.49
CA TYR A 164 -9.25 -2.27 -14.33
C TYR A 164 -10.49 -2.96 -13.71
N ARG A 165 -11.14 -2.33 -12.74
CA ARG A 165 -12.38 -2.88 -12.12
C ARG A 165 -13.50 -3.03 -13.12
N ARG A 166 -13.63 -2.10 -14.05
CA ARG A 166 -14.64 -2.14 -15.11
C ARG A 166 -14.31 -3.19 -16.17
N GLU A 167 -13.05 -3.30 -16.56
CA GLU A 167 -12.59 -4.14 -17.67
C GLU A 167 -12.30 -5.59 -17.24
N HIS A 168 -11.95 -5.80 -15.97
CA HIS A 168 -11.55 -7.07 -15.38
C HIS A 168 -12.34 -7.37 -14.09
N PRO A 169 -13.66 -7.61 -14.17
CA PRO A 169 -14.51 -7.87 -13.00
C PRO A 169 -14.15 -9.17 -12.26
N GLU A 170 -13.39 -10.07 -12.90
CA GLU A 170 -12.85 -11.29 -12.30
C GLU A 170 -11.79 -11.00 -11.21
N LEU A 171 -11.08 -9.88 -11.30
CA LEU A 171 -10.13 -9.43 -10.28
C LEU A 171 -10.83 -8.50 -9.27
N ARG A 172 -11.29 -9.05 -8.17
CA ARG A 172 -11.92 -8.25 -7.11
C ARG A 172 -10.91 -7.28 -6.49
N GLN A 173 -11.31 -6.04 -6.32
CA GLN A 173 -10.47 -4.99 -5.74
C GLN A 173 -11.05 -4.53 -4.41
N VAL A 174 -10.17 -4.39 -3.41
CA VAL A 174 -10.43 -3.68 -2.16
C VAL A 174 -9.42 -2.54 -2.07
N VAL A 175 -9.91 -1.32 -1.91
CA VAL A 175 -9.07 -0.11 -1.87
C VAL A 175 -9.31 0.60 -0.55
N PHE A 176 -8.26 0.75 0.27
CA PHE A 176 -8.32 1.47 1.52
C PHE A 176 -7.75 2.88 1.36
N ARG A 177 -8.59 3.91 1.52
CA ARG A 177 -8.16 5.32 1.57
C ARG A 177 -7.80 5.68 3.00
N VAL A 178 -6.69 5.16 3.48
CA VAL A 178 -6.26 5.35 4.87
C VAL A 178 -5.86 6.81 5.15
N GLY A 179 -6.13 7.25 6.39
CA GLY A 179 -5.61 8.49 6.94
C GLY A 179 -4.13 8.37 7.32
N THR A 180 -3.65 9.27 8.17
CA THR A 180 -2.30 9.15 8.74
C THR A 180 -2.26 8.00 9.74
N ILE A 181 -1.41 7.00 9.48
CA ILE A 181 -1.25 5.87 10.38
C ILE A 181 -0.38 6.30 11.56
N LEU A 182 -0.89 6.08 12.77
CA LEU A 182 -0.18 6.24 14.03
C LEU A 182 -0.07 4.87 14.73
N GLY A 183 0.96 4.69 15.52
CA GLY A 183 1.22 3.48 16.30
C GLY A 183 2.45 3.67 17.17
N GLU A 184 2.69 2.76 18.09
CA GLU A 184 3.80 2.86 19.04
C GLU A 184 5.17 2.93 18.36
N THR A 185 5.34 2.22 17.26
CA THR A 185 6.60 2.14 16.50
C THR A 185 6.57 2.89 15.19
N THR A 186 5.45 3.54 14.86
CA THR A 186 5.29 4.25 13.58
C THR A 186 6.25 5.42 13.47
N ARG A 187 7.04 5.40 12.40
CA ARG A 187 7.95 6.49 12.05
C ARG A 187 7.63 7.00 10.66
N ASN A 188 7.02 8.18 10.59
CA ASN A 188 6.70 8.86 9.34
C ASN A 188 6.96 10.38 9.47
N GLN A 189 6.71 11.13 8.40
CA GLN A 189 6.93 12.58 8.40
C GLN A 189 6.07 13.31 9.44
N ILE A 190 4.88 12.79 9.73
CA ILE A 190 3.95 13.40 10.70
C ILE A 190 4.44 13.14 12.13
N THR A 191 4.77 11.89 12.48
CA THR A 191 5.31 11.57 13.81
C THR A 191 6.61 12.31 14.08
N ALA A 192 7.49 12.44 13.06
CA ALA A 192 8.73 13.20 13.16
C ALA A 192 8.53 14.71 13.46
N MET A 193 7.34 15.27 13.22
CA MET A 193 7.04 16.65 13.62
C MET A 193 6.85 16.77 15.14
N PHE A 194 6.33 15.72 15.77
CA PHE A 194 6.11 15.70 17.24
C PHE A 194 7.37 15.39 18.02
N ASP A 195 8.39 14.80 17.40
CA ASP A 195 9.70 14.54 18.01
C ASP A 195 10.55 15.82 18.12
N LYS A 196 10.13 16.92 17.51
CA LYS A 196 10.87 18.19 17.55
C LYS A 196 10.61 18.93 18.87
N PRO A 197 11.63 19.62 19.41
CA PRO A 197 11.48 20.41 20.65
C PRO A 197 10.50 21.62 20.49
N ARG A 198 10.13 21.96 19.27
CA ARG A 198 9.18 23.02 18.96
C ARG A 198 8.24 22.54 17.84
N ILE A 199 6.95 22.55 18.12
CA ILE A 199 5.92 22.26 17.13
C ILE A 199 5.51 23.56 16.44
N ILE A 200 5.48 23.54 15.11
CA ILE A 200 5.01 24.67 14.30
C ILE A 200 3.49 24.55 14.17
N ALA A 201 2.77 25.60 14.56
CA ALA A 201 1.32 25.71 14.38
C ALA A 201 1.00 26.95 13.54
N LEU A 202 0.01 26.83 12.66
CA LEU A 202 -0.54 27.95 11.88
C LEU A 202 -1.71 28.56 12.63
N ARG A 203 -1.56 29.81 13.08
CA ARG A 203 -2.63 30.54 13.78
C ARG A 203 -3.85 30.69 12.85
N GLY A 204 -5.03 30.25 13.34
CA GLY A 204 -6.28 30.34 12.60
C GLY A 204 -6.54 29.18 11.64
N ALA A 205 -5.60 28.25 11.45
CA ALA A 205 -5.86 27.01 10.72
C ALA A 205 -6.86 26.14 11.49
N ARG A 206 -7.90 25.68 10.79
CA ARG A 206 -8.93 24.75 11.30
C ARG A 206 -8.95 23.47 10.45
N SER A 207 -7.81 23.05 9.92
CA SER A 207 -7.73 21.84 9.10
C SER A 207 -7.96 20.61 9.98
N PRO A 208 -8.97 19.79 9.70
CA PRO A 208 -9.14 18.52 10.38
C PRO A 208 -7.94 17.62 10.05
N PHE A 209 -7.56 16.81 11.01
CA PHE A 209 -6.49 15.83 10.85
C PHE A 209 -7.08 14.43 11.03
N VAL A 210 -6.97 13.61 9.98
CA VAL A 210 -7.48 12.25 9.99
C VAL A 210 -6.33 11.29 10.30
N PHE A 211 -6.49 10.50 11.32
CA PHE A 211 -5.55 9.44 11.69
C PHE A 211 -6.29 8.13 11.97
N ILE A 212 -5.55 7.04 11.82
CA ILE A 212 -5.97 5.68 12.14
C ILE A 212 -4.88 5.04 13.00
N TRP A 213 -5.25 4.25 13.98
CA TRP A 213 -4.31 3.48 14.77
C TRP A 213 -3.90 2.22 14.00
N ASP A 214 -2.65 1.78 14.12
CA ASP A 214 -2.10 0.65 13.35
C ASP A 214 -2.68 -0.71 13.73
N GLN A 215 -3.44 -0.79 14.82
CA GLN A 215 -4.16 -2.00 15.24
C GLN A 215 -5.64 -2.01 14.81
N ASP A 216 -6.14 -0.88 14.22
CA ASP A 216 -7.50 -0.82 13.67
C ASP A 216 -7.60 -1.55 12.33
#